data_caffd8cb8b8f413a6f3b65511ffd40e6
#
_entry.id   caffd8cb8b8f413a6f3b65511ffd40e6
#
_cell.length_a   1.000
_cell.length_b   1.000
_cell.length_c   1.000
_cell.angle_alpha   90.00
_cell.angle_beta   90.00
_cell.angle_gamma   90.00
#
_symmetry.space_group_name_H-M   'P 1'
#
loop_
_entity.id
_entity.type
_entity.pdbx_description
1 polymer ?
#
loop_
_entity_poly.entity_id
_entity_poly.type
_entity_poly.pdbx_seq_one_letter_code
_entity_poly.pdbx_strand_id
1 'polypeptide(L)'
;MDDENKTILIVDDDAMMLQMAEFILKKDTQYTIIRANSGMQCLRFLQGGEKIDLILLDIQMPGMDGIKTMELIQKHDYWKKIPVIFLTASSDRDTVLKAGKLGAAGYVKKPFEPNDLLQRVIITLELGK
;
A
#
# COMPACT_ATOMS: atom_id res chain seq x y z
N MET A 1 0.43 -22.40 -1.42
CA MET A 1 1.68 -22.05 -2.06
C MET A 1 2.27 -20.83 -1.41
N ASP A 2 3.43 -20.44 -1.86
CA ASP A 2 4.18 -19.35 -1.24
C ASP A 2 3.41 -18.04 -1.21
N ASP A 3 2.57 -17.80 -2.22
CA ASP A 3 1.82 -16.56 -2.34
C ASP A 3 0.76 -16.39 -1.28
N GLU A 4 0.33 -17.47 -0.70
CA GLU A 4 -0.78 -17.46 0.24
C GLU A 4 -0.41 -16.80 1.57
N ASN A 5 0.88 -16.74 1.88
CA ASN A 5 1.36 -16.22 3.15
C ASN A 5 1.98 -14.85 3.05
N LYS A 6 1.62 -14.10 2.02
CA LYS A 6 2.13 -12.73 1.87
C LYS A 6 1.50 -11.80 2.89
N THR A 7 2.27 -10.81 3.33
CA THR A 7 1.81 -9.82 4.28
C THR A 7 1.68 -8.46 3.58
N ILE A 8 0.52 -7.86 3.72
CA ILE A 8 0.21 -6.57 3.11
C ILE A 8 -0.04 -5.55 4.20
N LEU A 9 0.66 -4.43 4.13
CA LEU A 9 0.47 -3.31 5.03
C LEU A 9 -0.43 -2.29 4.33
N ILE A 10 -1.59 -2.01 4.93
CA ILE A 10 -2.53 -1.02 4.41
C ILE A 10 -2.44 0.23 5.25
N VAL A 11 -2.19 1.36 4.61
CA VAL A 11 -2.00 2.65 5.28
C VAL A 11 -3.05 3.63 4.82
N ASP A 12 -3.95 4.03 5.72
CA ASP A 12 -5.02 4.98 5.42
C ASP A 12 -5.51 5.54 6.75
N ASP A 13 -5.77 6.83 6.80
CA ASP A 13 -6.29 7.45 8.02
C ASP A 13 -7.79 7.22 8.23
N ASP A 14 -8.48 6.70 7.21
CA ASP A 14 -9.90 6.39 7.29
C ASP A 14 -10.10 4.93 7.70
N ALA A 15 -10.61 4.72 8.90
CA ALA A 15 -10.82 3.37 9.46
C ALA A 15 -11.73 2.52 8.59
N MET A 16 -12.74 3.12 7.95
CA MET A 16 -13.64 2.37 7.07
C MET A 16 -12.93 1.88 5.82
N MET A 17 -12.03 2.68 5.27
CA MET A 17 -11.24 2.26 4.11
C MET A 17 -10.32 1.10 4.48
N LEU A 18 -9.69 1.16 5.65
CA LEU A 18 -8.85 0.06 6.13
C LEU A 18 -9.65 -1.23 6.24
N GLN A 19 -10.82 -1.14 6.85
CA GLN A 19 -11.69 -2.30 7.03
C GLN A 19 -12.15 -2.87 5.70
N MET A 20 -12.55 -2.00 4.79
CA MET A 20 -13.03 -2.41 3.46
C MET A 20 -11.92 -3.09 2.67
N ALA A 21 -10.74 -2.49 2.64
CA ALA A 21 -9.60 -3.05 1.92
C ALA A 21 -9.23 -4.43 2.48
N GLU A 22 -9.18 -4.55 3.79
CA GLU A 22 -8.87 -5.83 4.41
C GLU A 22 -9.92 -6.89 4.04
N PHE A 23 -11.19 -6.54 4.10
CA PHE A 23 -12.26 -7.47 3.73
C PHE A 23 -12.10 -7.97 2.29
N ILE A 24 -11.86 -7.05 1.36
CA ILE A 24 -11.67 -7.39 -0.05
C ILE A 24 -10.49 -8.33 -0.22
N LEU A 25 -9.38 -8.03 0.43
CA LEU A 25 -8.13 -8.77 0.22
C LEU A 25 -8.11 -10.12 0.92
N LYS A 26 -8.86 -10.28 2.00
CA LYS A 26 -8.86 -11.54 2.74
C LYS A 26 -9.96 -12.51 2.31
N LYS A 27 -10.92 -12.06 1.51
CA LYS A 27 -12.07 -12.87 1.17
C LYS A 27 -11.70 -14.19 0.49
N ASP A 28 -10.80 -14.12 -0.48
CA ASP A 28 -10.43 -15.30 -1.28
C ASP A 28 -8.95 -15.60 -1.24
N THR A 29 -8.24 -15.06 -0.25
CA THR A 29 -6.79 -15.24 -0.13
C THR A 29 -6.41 -15.60 1.30
N GLN A 30 -5.15 -15.97 1.49
CA GLN A 30 -4.59 -16.19 2.82
C GLN A 30 -3.59 -15.10 3.19
N TYR A 31 -3.73 -13.92 2.60
CA TYR A 31 -2.87 -12.80 2.94
C TYR A 31 -3.02 -12.41 4.41
N THR A 32 -1.91 -12.04 5.02
CA THR A 32 -1.91 -11.42 6.34
C THR A 32 -2.01 -9.90 6.14
N ILE A 33 -2.93 -9.26 6.83
CA ILE A 33 -3.16 -7.83 6.69
C ILE A 33 -2.75 -7.11 7.96
N ILE A 34 -1.91 -6.10 7.81
CA ILE A 34 -1.55 -5.19 8.90
C ILE A 34 -2.10 -3.82 8.54
N ARG A 35 -2.69 -3.12 9.50
CA ARG A 35 -3.28 -1.81 9.29
C ARG A 35 -2.44 -0.74 9.95
N ALA A 36 -2.21 0.36 9.25
CA ALA A 36 -1.59 1.56 9.80
C ALA A 36 -2.50 2.74 9.49
N ASN A 37 -2.68 3.64 10.45
CA ASN A 37 -3.58 4.77 10.28
C ASN A 37 -2.86 6.07 9.93
N SER A 38 -1.55 6.01 9.71
CA SER A 38 -0.76 7.19 9.37
C SER A 38 0.56 6.76 8.75
N GLY A 39 1.24 7.70 8.09
CA GLY A 39 2.57 7.45 7.56
C GLY A 39 3.57 7.11 8.66
N MET A 40 3.47 7.78 9.79
CA MET A 40 4.35 7.49 10.94
C MET A 40 4.16 6.05 11.42
N GLN A 41 2.92 5.60 11.53
CA GLN A 41 2.67 4.24 11.97
C GLN A 41 3.18 3.23 10.94
N CYS A 42 3.04 3.55 9.65
CA CYS A 42 3.61 2.75 8.58
C CYS A 42 5.11 2.54 8.80
N LEU A 43 5.84 3.63 9.02
CA LEU A 43 7.29 3.56 9.22
C LEU A 43 7.65 2.78 10.48
N ARG A 44 6.84 2.88 11.53
CA ARG A 44 7.08 2.11 12.76
C ARG A 44 6.98 0.61 12.52
N PHE A 45 6.02 0.16 11.74
CA PHE A 45 5.93 -1.26 11.40
C PHE A 45 7.17 -1.72 10.63
N LEU A 46 7.63 -0.91 9.70
CA LEU A 46 8.83 -1.24 8.93
C LEU A 46 10.07 -1.27 9.83
N GLN A 47 10.19 -0.30 10.73
CA GLN A 47 11.31 -0.24 11.68
C GLN A 47 11.31 -1.41 12.66
N GLY A 48 10.13 -1.93 12.97
CA GLY A 48 9.99 -3.07 13.89
C GLY A 48 10.41 -4.40 13.30
N GLY A 49 10.82 -4.42 12.03
CA GLY A 49 11.29 -5.65 11.40
C GLY A 49 10.19 -6.55 10.85
N GLU A 50 8.95 -6.05 10.79
CA GLU A 50 7.87 -6.80 10.16
C GLU A 50 8.21 -7.06 8.69
N LYS A 51 8.07 -8.32 8.28
CA LYS A 51 8.26 -8.65 6.87
C LYS A 51 7.01 -8.24 6.10
N ILE A 52 7.14 -7.20 5.30
CA ILE A 52 6.05 -6.68 4.49
C ILE A 52 6.33 -6.97 3.03
N ASP A 53 5.36 -7.56 2.33
CA ASP A 53 5.51 -7.93 0.93
C ASP A 53 4.94 -6.90 -0.01
N LEU A 54 4.02 -6.06 0.47
CA LEU A 54 3.40 -5.01 -0.33
C LEU A 54 2.79 -3.97 0.58
N ILE A 55 2.86 -2.71 0.19
CA ILE A 55 2.24 -1.61 0.93
C ILE A 55 1.16 -0.98 0.05
N LEU A 56 -0.04 -0.85 0.60
CA LEU A 56 -1.10 -0.04 0.02
C LEU A 56 -1.10 1.28 0.80
N LEU A 57 -0.86 2.38 0.13
CA LEU A 57 -0.55 3.65 0.79
C LEU A 57 -1.45 4.76 0.28
N ASP A 58 -2.31 5.26 1.16
CA ASP A 58 -3.16 6.40 0.85
C ASP A 58 -2.28 7.64 0.64
N ILE A 59 -2.61 8.44 -0.37
CA ILE A 59 -1.84 9.64 -0.65
C ILE A 59 -2.22 10.77 0.29
N GLN A 60 -3.52 10.99 0.50
CA GLN A 60 -3.99 12.14 1.27
C GLN A 60 -4.27 11.76 2.71
N MET A 61 -3.34 12.09 3.58
CA MET A 61 -3.46 11.86 5.02
C MET A 61 -3.00 13.12 5.76
N PRO A 62 -3.61 13.42 6.93
CA PRO A 62 -3.16 14.56 7.74
C PRO A 62 -1.73 14.33 8.22
N GLY A 63 -1.00 15.43 8.37
CA GLY A 63 0.39 15.37 8.78
C GLY A 63 1.27 14.90 7.62
N MET A 64 1.91 13.75 7.79
CA MET A 64 2.77 13.21 6.73
C MET A 64 1.91 12.45 5.72
N ASP A 65 1.81 12.96 4.50
CA ASP A 65 1.00 12.31 3.47
C ASP A 65 1.72 11.11 2.85
N GLY A 66 1.02 10.45 1.91
CA GLY A 66 1.55 9.24 1.29
C GLY A 66 2.79 9.49 0.44
N ILE A 67 2.87 10.64 -0.23
CA ILE A 67 4.04 10.98 -1.04
C ILE A 67 5.27 11.12 -0.14
N LYS A 68 5.14 11.85 0.96
CA LYS A 68 6.24 12.01 1.90
C LYS A 68 6.63 10.68 2.52
N THR A 69 5.65 9.85 2.87
CA THR A 69 5.92 8.52 3.40
C THR A 69 6.72 7.69 2.40
N MET A 70 6.32 7.72 1.14
CA MET A 70 7.02 7.00 0.07
C MET A 70 8.45 7.51 -0.09
N GLU A 71 8.67 8.82 -0.02
CA GLU A 71 10.01 9.39 -0.11
C GLU A 71 10.93 8.80 0.97
N LEU A 72 10.41 8.68 2.18
CA LEU A 72 11.19 8.11 3.29
C LEU A 72 11.45 6.62 3.10
N ILE A 73 10.45 5.89 2.60
CA ILE A 73 10.63 4.47 2.30
C ILE A 73 11.72 4.27 1.25
N GLN A 74 11.75 5.11 0.22
CA GLN A 74 12.72 4.98 -0.86
C GLN A 74 14.16 5.27 -0.43
N LYS A 75 14.34 5.94 0.69
CA LYS A 75 15.69 6.22 1.21
C LYS A 75 16.30 5.04 1.97
N HIS A 76 15.52 4.01 2.24
CA HIS A 76 15.98 2.87 3.03
C HIS A 76 16.28 1.68 2.12
N ASP A 77 17.48 1.08 2.25
CA ASP A 77 17.96 0.06 1.32
C ASP A 77 17.06 -1.17 1.24
N TYR A 78 16.44 -1.58 2.34
CA TYR A 78 15.56 -2.73 2.33
C TYR A 78 14.13 -2.36 1.99
N TRP A 79 13.63 -1.27 2.56
CA TRP A 79 12.22 -0.88 2.38
C TRP A 79 11.93 -0.46 0.94
N LYS A 80 12.90 0.15 0.25
CA LYS A 80 12.68 0.59 -1.14
C LYS A 80 12.39 -0.55 -2.10
N LYS A 81 12.67 -1.79 -1.69
CA LYS A 81 12.37 -2.97 -2.50
C LYS A 81 10.93 -3.43 -2.38
N ILE A 82 10.22 -2.96 -1.37
CA ILE A 82 8.82 -3.33 -1.16
C ILE A 82 7.96 -2.58 -2.18
N PRO A 83 7.16 -3.29 -2.97
CA PRO A 83 6.29 -2.60 -3.92
C PRO A 83 5.21 -1.81 -3.18
N VAL A 84 4.93 -0.61 -3.67
CA VAL A 84 3.94 0.29 -3.09
C VAL A 84 2.88 0.60 -4.15
N ILE A 85 1.62 0.36 -3.80
CA ILE A 85 0.48 0.77 -4.61
C ILE A 85 -0.19 1.91 -3.88
N PHE A 86 -0.35 3.05 -4.56
CA PHE A 86 -1.03 4.18 -3.95
C PHE A 86 -2.55 4.04 -4.03
N LEU A 87 -3.21 4.45 -2.96
CA LEU A 87 -4.67 4.56 -2.92
C LEU A 87 -4.99 6.04 -3.03
N THR A 88 -5.87 6.40 -3.96
CA THR A 88 -6.13 7.82 -4.18
C THR A 88 -7.56 8.08 -4.63
N ALA A 89 -8.18 9.10 -4.00
CA ALA A 89 -9.47 9.61 -4.46
C ALA A 89 -9.29 10.62 -5.59
N SER A 90 -8.06 11.06 -5.80
CA SER A 90 -7.76 12.13 -6.74
C SER A 90 -7.37 11.59 -8.11
N SER A 91 -7.82 12.25 -9.16
CA SER A 91 -7.30 12.06 -10.50
C SER A 91 -6.28 13.14 -10.85
N ASP A 92 -5.75 13.83 -9.84
CA ASP A 92 -4.78 14.90 -10.02
C ASP A 92 -3.54 14.37 -10.72
N ARG A 93 -3.28 14.93 -11.88
CA ARG A 93 -2.19 14.52 -12.75
C ARG A 93 -0.84 14.67 -12.10
N ASP A 94 -0.63 15.78 -11.37
CA ASP A 94 0.65 16.05 -10.74
C ASP A 94 0.96 15.02 -9.65
N THR A 95 -0.05 14.62 -8.88
CA THR A 95 0.09 13.62 -7.84
C THR A 95 0.45 12.27 -8.44
N VAL A 96 -0.24 11.89 -9.52
CA VAL A 96 0.03 10.63 -10.22
C VAL A 96 1.44 10.60 -10.78
N LEU A 97 1.89 11.72 -11.35
CA LEU A 97 3.24 11.81 -11.88
C LEU A 97 4.29 11.71 -10.79
N LYS A 98 4.08 12.36 -9.65
CA LYS A 98 5.00 12.26 -8.52
C LYS A 98 5.10 10.83 -8.01
N ALA A 99 3.96 10.16 -7.88
CA ALA A 99 3.92 8.78 -7.44
C ALA A 99 4.72 7.88 -8.39
N GLY A 100 4.54 8.07 -9.69
CA GLY A 100 5.28 7.32 -10.70
C GLY A 100 6.78 7.55 -10.61
N LYS A 101 7.20 8.80 -10.41
CA LYS A 101 8.61 9.15 -10.29
C LYS A 101 9.25 8.53 -9.05
N LEU A 102 8.46 8.33 -8.00
CA LEU A 102 8.96 7.69 -6.78
C LEU A 102 9.00 6.17 -6.90
N GLY A 103 8.58 5.63 -8.03
CA GLY A 103 8.68 4.19 -8.26
C GLY A 103 7.47 3.39 -7.79
N ALA A 104 6.29 4.02 -7.74
CA ALA A 104 5.08 3.30 -7.37
C ALA A 104 4.83 2.13 -8.32
N ALA A 105 4.39 1.00 -7.76
CA ALA A 105 4.04 -0.17 -8.56
C ALA A 105 2.68 0.00 -9.25
N GLY A 106 1.84 0.89 -8.74
CA GLY A 106 0.56 1.19 -9.33
C GLY A 106 -0.28 2.09 -8.45
N TYR A 107 -1.51 2.30 -8.88
CA TYR A 107 -2.50 3.03 -8.08
C TYR A 107 -3.84 2.33 -8.13
N VAL A 108 -4.64 2.55 -7.09
CA VAL A 108 -6.02 2.10 -7.04
C VAL A 108 -6.87 3.29 -6.64
N LYS A 109 -7.95 3.49 -7.38
CA LYS A 109 -8.83 4.63 -7.18
C LYS A 109 -9.83 4.34 -6.07
N LYS A 110 -10.10 5.35 -5.25
CA LYS A 110 -11.17 5.28 -4.26
C LYS A 110 -12.43 5.91 -4.84
N PRO A 111 -13.61 5.42 -4.54
CA PRO A 111 -13.88 4.21 -3.76
C PRO A 111 -13.43 2.95 -4.48
N PHE A 112 -13.04 1.94 -3.73
CA PHE A 112 -12.49 0.72 -4.32
C PHE A 112 -13.52 -0.03 -5.13
N GLU A 113 -13.14 -0.42 -6.33
CA GLU A 113 -13.81 -1.48 -7.06
C GLU A 113 -13.12 -2.77 -6.62
N PRO A 114 -13.85 -3.72 -5.98
CA PRO A 114 -13.19 -4.87 -5.33
C PRO A 114 -12.27 -5.66 -6.23
N ASN A 115 -12.71 -5.95 -7.45
CA ASN A 115 -11.88 -6.71 -8.38
C ASN A 115 -10.65 -5.94 -8.80
N ASP A 116 -10.74 -4.63 -8.95
CA ASP A 116 -9.60 -3.82 -9.33
C ASP A 116 -8.52 -3.85 -8.24
N LEU A 117 -8.93 -3.64 -7.00
CA LEU A 117 -7.98 -3.69 -5.87
C LEU A 117 -7.32 -5.06 -5.77
N LEU A 118 -8.13 -6.11 -5.77
CA LEU A 118 -7.62 -7.47 -5.61
C LEU A 118 -6.67 -7.85 -6.74
N GLN A 119 -7.04 -7.58 -7.99
CA GLN A 119 -6.22 -7.92 -9.14
C GLN A 119 -4.90 -7.16 -9.15
N ARG A 120 -4.92 -5.88 -8.78
CA ARG A 120 -3.70 -5.10 -8.71
C ARG A 120 -2.73 -5.66 -7.69
N VAL A 121 -3.25 -6.07 -6.53
CA VAL A 121 -2.43 -6.66 -5.49
C VAL A 121 -1.84 -7.99 -5.96
N ILE A 122 -2.68 -8.87 -6.51
CA ILE A 122 -2.22 -10.19 -6.95
C ILE A 122 -1.14 -10.05 -8.02
N ILE A 123 -1.38 -9.23 -9.03
CA ILE A 123 -0.42 -9.04 -10.12
C ILE A 123 0.88 -8.47 -9.60
N THR A 124 0.81 -7.49 -8.72
CA THR A 124 2.02 -6.87 -8.17
C THR A 124 2.86 -7.87 -7.37
N LEU A 125 2.22 -8.71 -6.57
CA LEU A 125 2.92 -9.73 -5.81
C LEU A 125 3.53 -10.79 -6.72
N GLU A 126 2.84 -11.16 -7.79
CA GLU A 126 3.36 -12.12 -8.77
C GLU A 126 4.61 -11.59 -9.48
N LEU A 127 4.57 -10.32 -9.89
CA LEU A 127 5.70 -9.70 -10.58
C LEU A 127 6.92 -9.53 -9.68
N GLY A 128 6.73 -9.49 -8.37
CA GLY A 128 7.82 -9.32 -7.44
C GLY A 128 8.61 -10.58 -7.14
N LYS A 129 8.27 -11.68 -7.75
CA LYS A 129 8.98 -12.94 -7.51
C LYS A 129 10.31 -13.03 -8.22
#